data_f39a9c85d6494be465b34b4bb9af06e9
#
_entry.id   f39a9c85d6494be465b34b4bb9af06e9
#
_cell.length_a   1.000
_cell.length_b   1.000
_cell.length_c   1.000
_cell.angle_alpha   90.00
_cell.angle_beta   90.00
_cell.angle_gamma   90.00
#
_symmetry.space_group_name_H-M   'P 1'
#
loop_
_entity.id
_entity.type
_entity.pdbx_description
1 polymer ?
#
loop_
_entity_poly.entity_id
_entity_poly.type
_entity_poly.pdbx_seq_one_letter_code
_entity_poly.pdbx_strand_id
1 'polypeptide(L)'
;METAFWMALILIITALGVLTWRVWIWIKEEKSQIFDIGALLDIGKKQVQANAYGFKHEKNKLMAVLSSGEGKEYVGKVAALTSVRTFTKLYNRYEDNQSTQYFFDKVFEVANNNVLNALRGENGRAYAGCLILKGNRLSYGIAGHMNIYIFRKKELILISKGQVMEELIKEKVNKGLLSKEAALRISDTDKAYNCIGRDDYVKPLVSKEEIKLKKKDIIVMTTAGLQKNISVRELEDILVKRHRCRETAREIIETVKRKDNEGLDNLGLILIGI
;
A
#
# COMPACT_ATOMS: atom_id res chain seq x y z
N MET A 1 48.74 29.09 36.86
CA MET A 1 48.89 27.77 36.18
C MET A 1 47.64 26.86 36.41
N GLU A 2 47.16 26.76 37.65
CA GLU A 2 45.98 25.89 37.94
C GLU A 2 44.70 26.28 37.22
N THR A 3 44.35 27.55 37.13
CA THR A 3 43.15 28.02 36.45
C THR A 3 43.13 27.67 34.95
N ALA A 4 44.27 27.81 34.27
CA ALA A 4 44.42 27.46 32.87
C ALA A 4 44.32 25.94 32.64
N PHE A 5 44.82 25.14 33.58
CA PHE A 5 44.67 23.68 33.53
C PHE A 5 43.19 23.24 33.64
N TRP A 6 42.47 23.80 34.61
CA TRP A 6 41.03 23.48 34.78
C TRP A 6 40.17 23.93 33.60
N MET A 7 40.45 25.09 33.00
CA MET A 7 39.77 25.55 31.79
C MET A 7 40.05 24.63 30.60
N ALA A 8 41.29 24.18 30.40
CA ALA A 8 41.61 23.24 29.34
C ALA A 8 40.94 21.88 29.55
N LEU A 9 40.85 21.39 30.78
CA LEU A 9 40.19 20.15 31.13
C LEU A 9 38.67 20.22 30.83
N ILE A 10 37.99 21.32 31.19
CA ILE A 10 36.58 21.55 30.89
C ILE A 10 36.34 21.59 29.39
N LEU A 11 37.20 22.26 28.61
CA LEU A 11 37.08 22.29 27.15
C LEU A 11 37.23 20.91 26.49
N ILE A 12 38.15 20.07 27.02
CA ILE A 12 38.34 18.72 26.52
C ILE A 12 37.11 17.85 26.84
N ILE A 13 36.57 17.94 28.04
CA ILE A 13 35.37 17.17 28.44
C ILE A 13 34.15 17.59 27.61
N THR A 14 33.94 18.88 27.39
CA THR A 14 32.83 19.38 26.55
C THR A 14 32.99 18.97 25.08
N ALA A 15 34.20 19.02 24.52
CA ALA A 15 34.49 18.57 23.17
C ALA A 15 34.23 17.05 23.00
N LEU A 16 34.65 16.24 23.97
CA LEU A 16 34.37 14.80 24.01
C LEU A 16 32.85 14.52 24.11
N GLY A 17 32.13 15.27 24.94
CA GLY A 17 30.70 15.17 25.08
C GLY A 17 29.94 15.50 23.77
N VAL A 18 30.38 16.55 23.07
CA VAL A 18 29.81 16.90 21.74
C VAL A 18 30.12 15.84 20.68
N LEU A 19 31.37 15.30 20.69
CA LEU A 19 31.78 14.24 19.77
C LEU A 19 31.00 12.95 20.01
N THR A 20 30.83 12.51 21.25
CA THR A 20 30.05 11.31 21.57
C THR A 20 28.58 11.49 21.22
N TRP A 21 27.98 12.67 21.45
CA TRP A 21 26.64 13.00 21.07
C TRP A 21 26.46 12.99 19.54
N ARG A 22 27.43 13.55 18.80
CA ARG A 22 27.41 13.57 17.33
C ARG A 22 27.56 12.19 16.73
N VAL A 23 28.45 11.35 17.29
CA VAL A 23 28.57 9.93 16.89
C VAL A 23 27.30 9.15 17.23
N TRP A 24 26.68 9.40 18.37
CA TRP A 24 25.40 8.76 18.74
C TRP A 24 24.27 9.16 17.80
N ILE A 25 24.17 10.44 17.41
CA ILE A 25 23.22 10.90 16.40
C ILE A 25 23.50 10.21 15.06
N TRP A 26 24.75 10.18 14.62
CA TRP A 26 25.17 9.55 13.37
C TRP A 26 24.82 8.05 13.34
N ILE A 27 25.11 7.30 14.40
CA ILE A 27 24.72 5.88 14.53
C ILE A 27 23.19 5.72 14.53
N LYS A 28 22.45 6.66 15.09
CA LYS A 28 20.99 6.63 15.13
C LYS A 28 20.35 6.96 13.77
N GLU A 29 20.95 7.86 13.00
CA GLU A 29 20.52 8.23 11.66
C GLU A 29 20.87 7.16 10.62
N GLU A 30 21.94 6.41 10.82
CA GLU A 30 22.43 5.41 9.86
C GLU A 30 21.74 4.04 9.97
N LYS A 31 20.88 3.82 10.96
CA LYS A 31 20.01 2.63 10.99
C LYS A 31 18.90 2.77 9.95
N SER A 32 19.28 2.54 8.69
CA SER A 32 18.34 2.26 7.61
C SER A 32 17.40 1.14 8.07
N GLN A 33 16.13 1.43 8.17
CA GLN A 33 15.14 0.39 8.49
C GLN A 33 15.07 -0.57 7.29
N ILE A 34 15.46 -1.82 7.52
CA ILE A 34 15.35 -2.87 6.51
C ILE A 34 13.92 -3.39 6.57
N PHE A 35 13.13 -3.11 5.53
CA PHE A 35 11.81 -3.69 5.34
C PHE A 35 11.95 -5.08 4.70
N ASP A 36 11.31 -6.09 5.29
CA ASP A 36 11.17 -7.39 4.65
C ASP A 36 10.00 -7.34 3.67
N ILE A 37 10.29 -7.34 2.38
CA ILE A 37 9.30 -7.13 1.32
C ILE A 37 9.08 -8.43 0.53
N GLY A 38 7.83 -8.85 0.42
CA GLY A 38 7.37 -9.90 -0.47
C GLY A 38 6.29 -9.36 -1.41
N ALA A 39 6.53 -9.41 -2.72
CA ALA A 39 5.52 -9.06 -3.70
C ALA A 39 5.43 -10.15 -4.76
N LEU A 40 4.21 -10.52 -5.10
CA LEU A 40 3.97 -11.56 -6.10
C LEU A 40 2.73 -11.24 -6.92
N LEU A 41 2.83 -11.50 -8.22
CA LEU A 41 1.72 -11.51 -9.15
C LEU A 41 1.60 -12.89 -9.76
N ASP A 42 0.37 -13.37 -9.94
CA ASP A 42 0.10 -14.57 -10.69
C ASP A 42 -1.04 -14.29 -11.69
N ILE A 43 -0.93 -14.87 -12.87
CA ILE A 43 -1.87 -14.62 -13.97
C ILE A 43 -3.24 -15.29 -13.74
N GLY A 44 -3.29 -16.28 -12.82
CA GLY A 44 -4.48 -17.11 -12.63
C GLY A 44 -4.81 -17.93 -13.87
N LYS A 45 -6.07 -17.90 -14.27
CA LYS A 45 -6.57 -18.57 -15.50
C LYS A 45 -6.78 -17.57 -16.67
N LYS A 46 -6.29 -16.32 -16.53
CA LYS A 46 -6.42 -15.30 -17.59
C LYS A 46 -5.30 -15.43 -18.62
N GLN A 47 -5.51 -14.85 -19.81
CA GLN A 47 -4.50 -14.81 -20.87
C GLN A 47 -3.46 -13.70 -20.66
N VAL A 48 -3.83 -12.62 -19.94
CA VAL A 48 -2.98 -11.46 -19.73
C VAL A 48 -2.86 -11.16 -18.22
N GLN A 49 -1.62 -10.96 -17.76
CA GLN A 49 -1.39 -10.40 -16.43
C GLN A 49 -1.65 -8.90 -16.45
N ALA A 50 -2.78 -8.50 -15.86
CA ALA A 50 -3.22 -7.11 -15.78
C ALA A 50 -2.92 -6.45 -14.43
N ASN A 51 -2.24 -7.16 -13.51
CA ASN A 51 -1.76 -6.54 -12.28
C ASN A 51 -0.32 -6.05 -12.46
N ALA A 52 0.05 -5.02 -11.70
CA ALA A 52 1.40 -4.49 -11.63
C ALA A 52 1.70 -4.00 -10.21
N TYR A 53 2.98 -4.00 -9.83
CA TYR A 53 3.43 -3.37 -8.59
C TYR A 53 4.72 -2.59 -8.78
N GLY A 54 5.02 -1.72 -7.84
CA GLY A 54 6.27 -0.97 -7.80
C GLY A 54 6.66 -0.57 -6.39
N PHE A 55 7.95 -0.34 -6.20
CA PHE A 55 8.53 0.10 -4.94
C PHE A 55 9.52 1.24 -5.14
N LYS A 56 9.62 2.10 -4.14
CA LYS A 56 10.70 3.05 -3.95
C LYS A 56 11.12 3.02 -2.50
N HIS A 57 12.39 2.78 -2.27
CA HIS A 57 12.97 2.68 -0.93
C HIS A 57 14.13 3.67 -0.78
N GLU A 58 14.07 4.51 0.23
CA GLU A 58 15.09 5.48 0.58
C GLU A 58 15.27 5.50 2.09
N LYS A 59 16.46 5.10 2.56
CA LYS A 59 16.78 5.06 4.01
C LYS A 59 15.67 4.36 4.82
N ASN A 60 14.91 5.11 5.62
CA ASN A 60 13.83 4.63 6.47
C ASN A 60 12.43 4.86 5.88
N LYS A 61 12.34 5.13 4.57
CA LYS A 61 11.09 5.38 3.85
C LYS A 61 10.90 4.34 2.77
N LEU A 62 9.67 3.88 2.65
CA LEU A 62 9.25 2.95 1.60
C LEU A 62 7.93 3.41 1.02
N MET A 63 7.88 3.53 -0.31
CA MET A 63 6.63 3.59 -1.04
C MET A 63 6.41 2.23 -1.73
N ALA A 64 5.20 1.69 -1.60
CA ALA A 64 4.77 0.48 -2.29
C ALA A 64 3.44 0.75 -2.98
N VAL A 65 3.31 0.37 -4.23
CA VAL A 65 2.08 0.49 -5.01
C VAL A 65 1.73 -0.84 -5.65
N LEU A 66 0.47 -1.24 -5.53
CA LEU A 66 -0.14 -2.38 -6.22
C LEU A 66 -1.29 -1.85 -7.07
N SER A 67 -1.35 -2.28 -8.32
CA SER A 67 -2.42 -1.89 -9.24
C SER A 67 -2.97 -3.11 -9.95
N SER A 68 -4.30 -3.13 -10.12
CA SER A 68 -5.05 -4.16 -10.84
C SER A 68 -5.80 -3.51 -11.98
N GLY A 69 -5.49 -3.91 -13.19
CA GLY A 69 -6.13 -3.38 -14.41
C GLY A 69 -7.33 -4.20 -14.83
N GLU A 70 -8.32 -3.51 -15.40
CA GLU A 70 -9.51 -4.10 -15.98
C GLU A 70 -9.71 -3.54 -17.39
N GLY A 71 -10.04 -4.41 -18.34
CA GLY A 71 -10.23 -4.07 -19.74
C GLY A 71 -10.01 -5.30 -20.63
N LYS A 72 -10.41 -5.18 -21.90
CA LYS A 72 -10.20 -6.25 -22.89
C LYS A 72 -8.71 -6.37 -23.24
N GLU A 73 -8.26 -7.61 -23.53
CA GLU A 73 -6.89 -7.89 -23.98
C GLU A 73 -5.80 -7.23 -23.09
N TYR A 74 -4.97 -6.38 -23.67
CA TYR A 74 -3.87 -5.69 -23.00
C TYR A 74 -4.27 -4.36 -22.34
N VAL A 75 -5.50 -3.88 -22.53
CA VAL A 75 -5.95 -2.56 -22.07
C VAL A 75 -5.82 -2.44 -20.56
N GLY A 76 -6.28 -3.44 -19.80
CA GLY A 76 -6.11 -3.47 -18.35
C GLY A 76 -4.64 -3.47 -17.91
N LYS A 77 -3.78 -4.22 -18.61
CA LYS A 77 -2.33 -4.23 -18.34
C LYS A 77 -1.71 -2.86 -18.55
N VAL A 78 -2.07 -2.15 -19.62
CA VAL A 78 -1.59 -0.79 -19.89
C VAL A 78 -2.02 0.16 -18.79
N ALA A 79 -3.28 0.08 -18.35
CA ALA A 79 -3.81 0.91 -17.28
C ALA A 79 -3.04 0.69 -15.96
N ALA A 80 -2.85 -0.57 -15.54
CA ALA A 80 -2.13 -0.90 -14.32
C ALA A 80 -0.65 -0.47 -14.37
N LEU A 81 0.06 -0.76 -15.46
CA LEU A 81 1.47 -0.39 -15.62
C LEU A 81 1.66 1.13 -15.65
N THR A 82 0.78 1.86 -16.34
CA THR A 82 0.81 3.33 -16.39
C THR A 82 0.59 3.94 -15.02
N SER A 83 -0.37 3.39 -14.25
CA SER A 83 -0.58 3.79 -12.86
C SER A 83 0.70 3.61 -12.04
N VAL A 84 1.26 2.40 -11.98
CA VAL A 84 2.47 2.10 -11.20
C VAL A 84 3.66 2.98 -11.60
N ARG A 85 3.88 3.19 -12.90
CA ARG A 85 4.94 4.08 -13.40
C ARG A 85 4.75 5.53 -12.94
N THR A 86 3.51 6.00 -12.90
CA THR A 86 3.19 7.36 -12.44
C THR A 86 3.51 7.50 -10.95
N PHE A 87 3.08 6.56 -10.11
CA PHE A 87 3.37 6.57 -8.69
C PHE A 87 4.87 6.57 -8.40
N THR A 88 5.61 5.65 -9.03
CA THR A 88 7.06 5.52 -8.82
C THR A 88 7.83 6.75 -9.30
N LYS A 89 7.40 7.37 -10.41
CA LYS A 89 8.04 8.59 -10.95
C LYS A 89 7.78 9.80 -10.05
N LEU A 90 6.54 9.99 -9.57
CA LEU A 90 6.20 11.15 -8.76
C LEU A 90 6.74 11.04 -7.33
N TYR A 91 6.87 9.82 -6.79
CA TYR A 91 7.48 9.62 -5.47
C TYR A 91 8.93 10.11 -5.39
N ASN A 92 9.71 10.05 -6.48
CA ASN A 92 11.06 10.61 -6.52
C ASN A 92 11.09 12.13 -6.30
N ARG A 93 9.95 12.81 -6.39
CA ARG A 93 9.80 14.26 -6.16
C ARG A 93 9.07 14.56 -4.86
N TYR A 94 8.76 13.52 -4.07
CA TYR A 94 8.06 13.67 -2.82
C TYR A 94 9.04 14.12 -1.72
N GLU A 95 8.85 15.34 -1.22
CA GLU A 95 9.68 15.92 -0.18
C GLU A 95 9.14 15.64 1.22
N ASP A 96 10.00 15.63 2.23
CA ASP A 96 9.64 15.29 3.61
C ASP A 96 8.68 16.27 4.28
N ASN A 97 8.73 17.53 3.87
CA ASN A 97 7.87 18.62 4.36
C ASN A 97 6.48 18.61 3.70
N GLN A 98 6.29 17.80 2.67
CA GLN A 98 5.04 17.73 1.93
C GLN A 98 4.00 16.87 2.67
N SER A 99 2.76 17.34 2.74
CA SER A 99 1.64 16.58 3.28
C SER A 99 1.43 15.29 2.49
N THR A 100 1.35 14.15 3.19
CA THR A 100 1.07 12.85 2.58
C THR A 100 -0.30 12.83 1.89
N GLN A 101 -1.30 13.54 2.46
CA GLN A 101 -2.62 13.72 1.83
C GLN A 101 -2.50 14.41 0.46
N TYR A 102 -1.76 15.53 0.40
CA TYR A 102 -1.55 16.27 -0.84
C TYR A 102 -0.83 15.40 -1.88
N PHE A 103 0.18 14.63 -1.46
CA PHE A 103 0.87 13.70 -2.36
C PHE A 103 -0.10 12.67 -2.95
N PHE A 104 -0.94 12.03 -2.12
CA PHE A 104 -1.90 11.05 -2.62
C PHE A 104 -2.91 11.68 -3.56
N ASP A 105 -3.51 12.81 -3.19
CA ASP A 105 -4.46 13.51 -4.06
C ASP A 105 -3.84 13.78 -5.44
N LYS A 106 -2.60 14.30 -5.45
CA LYS A 106 -1.89 14.65 -6.68
C LYS A 106 -1.47 13.45 -7.52
N VAL A 107 -0.90 12.42 -6.89
CA VAL A 107 -0.38 11.25 -7.65
C VAL A 107 -1.52 10.45 -8.28
N PHE A 108 -2.65 10.30 -7.57
CA PHE A 108 -3.81 9.61 -8.13
C PHE A 108 -4.47 10.39 -9.25
N GLU A 109 -4.60 11.72 -9.14
CA GLU A 109 -5.08 12.59 -10.20
C GLU A 109 -4.22 12.48 -11.48
N VAL A 110 -2.89 12.60 -11.31
CA VAL A 110 -1.95 12.48 -12.44
C VAL A 110 -1.97 11.06 -13.01
N ALA A 111 -2.13 10.03 -12.17
CA ALA A 111 -2.26 8.66 -12.65
C ALA A 111 -3.53 8.48 -13.47
N ASN A 112 -4.66 9.06 -13.05
CA ASN A 112 -5.90 9.04 -13.82
C ASN A 112 -5.71 9.64 -15.21
N ASN A 113 -5.15 10.85 -15.29
CA ASN A 113 -4.91 11.54 -16.56
C ASN A 113 -3.93 10.78 -17.46
N ASN A 114 -2.87 10.21 -16.89
CA ASN A 114 -1.90 9.42 -17.65
C ASN A 114 -2.50 8.13 -18.19
N VAL A 115 -3.40 7.47 -17.43
CA VAL A 115 -4.10 6.27 -17.91
C VAL A 115 -5.08 6.62 -19.02
N LEU A 116 -5.90 7.66 -18.87
CA LEU A 116 -6.80 8.14 -19.93
C LEU A 116 -6.03 8.40 -21.24
N ASN A 117 -4.92 9.12 -21.13
CA ASN A 117 -4.06 9.43 -22.30
C ASN A 117 -3.44 8.15 -22.91
N ALA A 118 -3.02 7.19 -22.10
CA ALA A 118 -2.42 5.94 -22.57
C ALA A 118 -3.43 5.04 -23.27
N LEU A 119 -4.67 5.04 -22.81
CA LEU A 119 -5.74 4.20 -23.34
C LEU A 119 -6.37 4.77 -24.62
N ARG A 120 -6.23 6.07 -24.91
CA ARG A 120 -6.69 6.70 -26.15
C ARG A 120 -8.16 6.40 -26.50
N GLY A 121 -9.04 6.38 -25.50
CA GLY A 121 -10.47 6.07 -25.67
C GLY A 121 -10.83 4.58 -25.56
N GLU A 122 -9.85 3.69 -25.42
CA GLU A 122 -10.12 2.29 -25.12
C GLU A 122 -10.77 2.14 -23.74
N ASN A 123 -11.77 1.25 -23.63
CA ASN A 123 -12.49 1.02 -22.38
C ASN A 123 -11.65 0.17 -21.42
N GLY A 124 -10.87 0.84 -20.58
CA GLY A 124 -10.04 0.23 -19.56
C GLY A 124 -9.88 1.11 -18.34
N ARG A 125 -9.49 0.50 -17.23
CA ARG A 125 -9.32 1.17 -15.95
C ARG A 125 -8.33 0.44 -15.05
N ALA A 126 -7.89 1.09 -13.99
CA ALA A 126 -7.08 0.46 -12.97
C ALA A 126 -7.59 0.79 -11.57
N TYR A 127 -7.49 -0.18 -10.69
CA TYR A 127 -7.62 -0.01 -9.25
C TYR A 127 -6.20 0.03 -8.66
N ALA A 128 -5.92 0.97 -7.77
CA ALA A 128 -4.59 1.08 -7.20
C ALA A 128 -4.64 1.39 -5.71
N GLY A 129 -3.75 0.72 -4.96
CA GLY A 129 -3.42 1.03 -3.59
C GLY A 129 -1.95 1.45 -3.48
N CYS A 130 -1.68 2.52 -2.77
CA CYS A 130 -0.34 3.01 -2.50
C CYS A 130 -0.12 3.16 -1.00
N LEU A 131 0.99 2.63 -0.52
CA LEU A 131 1.45 2.71 0.87
C LEU A 131 2.68 3.61 0.94
N ILE A 132 2.75 4.47 1.95
CA ILE A 132 3.95 5.22 2.31
C ILE A 132 4.28 4.88 3.76
N LEU A 133 5.47 4.35 3.97
CA LEU A 133 6.05 4.13 5.28
C LEU A 133 7.15 5.16 5.53
N LYS A 134 7.10 5.82 6.69
CA LYS A 134 8.16 6.68 7.22
C LYS A 134 8.54 6.14 8.61
N GLY A 135 9.65 5.40 8.68
CA GLY A 135 9.92 4.62 9.88
C GLY A 135 8.79 3.63 10.18
N ASN A 136 8.21 3.73 11.37
CA ASN A 136 7.09 2.88 11.80
C ASN A 136 5.70 3.52 11.61
N ARG A 137 5.58 4.52 10.74
CA ARG A 137 4.32 5.19 10.43
C ARG A 137 3.87 4.85 9.02
N LEU A 138 2.65 4.37 8.90
CA LEU A 138 2.00 3.99 7.65
C LEU A 138 0.93 5.00 7.29
N SER A 139 0.98 5.50 6.06
CA SER A 139 -0.12 6.17 5.38
C SER A 139 -0.48 5.41 4.11
N TYR A 140 -1.73 5.49 3.69
CA TYR A 140 -2.17 4.84 2.44
C TYR A 140 -3.15 5.70 1.66
N GLY A 141 -3.19 5.48 0.35
CA GLY A 141 -4.20 5.98 -0.56
C GLY A 141 -4.70 4.86 -1.46
N ILE A 142 -6.01 4.85 -1.77
CA ILE A 142 -6.64 3.81 -2.60
C ILE A 142 -7.63 4.47 -3.56
N ALA A 143 -7.58 4.06 -4.83
CA ALA A 143 -8.67 4.26 -5.80
C ALA A 143 -9.17 2.89 -6.26
N GLY A 144 -10.41 2.58 -5.96
CA GLY A 144 -11.07 1.32 -6.29
C GLY A 144 -10.94 0.24 -5.24
N HIS A 145 -11.03 -1.01 -5.67
CA HIS A 145 -11.08 -2.18 -4.79
C HIS A 145 -9.68 -2.72 -4.51
N MET A 146 -9.13 -2.37 -3.35
CA MET A 146 -7.87 -2.87 -2.80
C MET A 146 -8.02 -3.09 -1.31
N ASN A 147 -7.65 -4.26 -0.81
CA ASN A 147 -7.68 -4.53 0.62
C ASN A 147 -6.30 -4.29 1.24
N ILE A 148 -6.31 -3.58 2.36
CA ILE A 148 -5.11 -3.38 3.19
C ILE A 148 -5.39 -3.91 4.57
N TYR A 149 -4.48 -4.76 5.08
CA TYR A 149 -4.53 -5.32 6.42
C TYR A 149 -3.21 -5.07 7.15
N ILE A 150 -3.29 -5.16 8.48
CA ILE A 150 -2.13 -5.30 9.36
C ILE A 150 -2.27 -6.62 10.09
N PHE A 151 -1.34 -7.55 9.87
CA PHE A 151 -1.23 -8.74 10.68
C PHE A 151 -0.47 -8.42 11.96
N ARG A 152 -1.16 -8.51 13.09
CA ARG A 152 -0.66 -8.15 14.42
C ARG A 152 -1.15 -9.17 15.45
N LYS A 153 -0.26 -9.70 16.29
CA LYS A 153 -0.62 -10.66 17.37
C LYS A 153 -1.38 -11.89 16.86
N LYS A 154 -1.07 -12.39 15.67
CA LYS A 154 -1.70 -13.52 14.98
C LYS A 154 -3.11 -13.22 14.40
N GLU A 155 -3.53 -11.99 14.38
CA GLU A 155 -4.81 -11.55 13.82
C GLU A 155 -4.58 -10.64 12.62
N LEU A 156 -5.42 -10.77 11.61
CA LEU A 156 -5.41 -9.94 10.40
C LEU A 156 -6.45 -8.83 10.53
N ILE A 157 -6.00 -7.63 10.86
CA ILE A 157 -6.84 -6.45 11.07
C ILE A 157 -7.06 -5.75 9.74
N LEU A 158 -8.29 -5.74 9.25
CA LEU A 158 -8.65 -5.00 8.05
C LEU A 158 -8.56 -3.50 8.31
N ILE A 159 -7.75 -2.80 7.50
CA ILE A 159 -7.58 -1.34 7.57
C ILE A 159 -8.48 -0.65 6.55
N SER A 160 -8.59 -1.20 5.35
CA SER A 160 -9.41 -0.64 4.29
C SER A 160 -9.75 -1.68 3.22
N LYS A 161 -11.00 -1.63 2.72
CA LYS A 161 -11.46 -2.33 1.51
C LYS A 161 -11.36 -1.46 0.25
N GLY A 162 -10.89 -0.21 0.42
CA GLY A 162 -10.89 0.76 -0.67
C GLY A 162 -12.25 1.40 -0.93
N GLN A 163 -12.46 1.85 -2.16
CA GLN A 163 -13.65 2.57 -2.60
C GLN A 163 -14.65 1.61 -3.26
N VAL A 164 -15.28 0.74 -2.45
CA VAL A 164 -16.30 -0.20 -2.88
C VAL A 164 -17.69 0.25 -2.46
N MET A 165 -18.73 -0.19 -3.19
CA MET A 165 -20.13 0.19 -2.94
C MET A 165 -20.57 -0.13 -1.50
N GLU A 166 -20.12 -1.24 -0.94
CA GLU A 166 -20.40 -1.60 0.46
C GLU A 166 -20.02 -0.49 1.44
N GLU A 167 -18.81 0.06 1.31
CA GLU A 167 -18.33 1.12 2.20
C GLU A 167 -19.08 2.45 1.97
N LEU A 168 -19.40 2.77 0.71
CA LEU A 168 -20.21 3.94 0.37
C LEU A 168 -21.64 3.84 0.93
N ILE A 169 -22.26 2.66 0.86
CA ILE A 169 -23.58 2.39 1.42
C ILE A 169 -23.56 2.55 2.93
N LYS A 170 -22.58 1.94 3.61
CA LYS A 170 -22.40 2.09 5.07
C LYS A 170 -22.25 3.55 5.47
N GLU A 171 -21.46 4.32 4.74
CA GLU A 171 -21.29 5.75 5.01
C GLU A 171 -22.61 6.50 4.85
N LYS A 172 -23.38 6.26 3.79
CA LYS A 172 -24.67 6.90 3.56
C LYS A 172 -25.71 6.54 4.63
N VAL A 173 -25.74 5.28 5.07
CA VAL A 173 -26.59 4.84 6.19
C VAL A 173 -26.21 5.54 7.48
N ASN A 174 -24.93 5.61 7.80
CA ASN A 174 -24.43 6.27 9.02
C ASN A 174 -24.72 7.78 9.03
N LYS A 175 -24.75 8.43 7.84
CA LYS A 175 -25.11 9.85 7.68
C LYS A 175 -26.62 10.07 7.60
N GLY A 176 -27.45 9.04 7.68
CA GLY A 176 -28.91 9.13 7.53
C GLY A 176 -29.41 9.47 6.13
N LEU A 177 -28.53 9.37 5.11
CA LEU A 177 -28.83 9.63 3.70
C LEU A 177 -29.44 8.43 2.98
N LEU A 178 -29.41 7.23 3.61
CA LEU A 178 -29.97 5.99 3.10
C LEU A 178 -30.56 5.19 4.26
N SER A 179 -31.79 4.67 4.10
CA SER A 179 -32.37 3.78 5.12
C SER A 179 -31.71 2.41 5.11
N LYS A 180 -31.72 1.70 6.23
CA LYS A 180 -31.18 0.33 6.34
C LYS A 180 -31.90 -0.64 5.39
N GLU A 181 -33.22 -0.49 5.27
CA GLU A 181 -34.06 -1.32 4.40
C GLU A 181 -33.71 -1.09 2.92
N ALA A 182 -33.46 0.17 2.50
CA ALA A 182 -33.03 0.48 1.16
C ALA A 182 -31.61 -0.04 0.89
N ALA A 183 -30.72 0.04 1.87
CA ALA A 183 -29.36 -0.49 1.77
C ALA A 183 -29.33 -2.00 1.52
N LEU A 184 -30.21 -2.77 2.16
CA LEU A 184 -30.31 -4.24 1.98
C LEU A 184 -30.78 -4.66 0.60
N ARG A 185 -31.39 -3.76 -0.19
CA ARG A 185 -31.87 -4.05 -1.55
C ARG A 185 -30.80 -3.81 -2.63
N ILE A 186 -29.67 -3.23 -2.26
CA ILE A 186 -28.60 -2.94 -3.21
C ILE A 186 -27.78 -4.21 -3.42
N SER A 187 -27.72 -4.67 -4.66
CA SER A 187 -26.85 -5.76 -5.11
C SER A 187 -25.46 -5.23 -5.48
N ASP A 188 -24.51 -6.15 -5.74
CA ASP A 188 -23.17 -5.83 -6.26
C ASP A 188 -22.33 -4.91 -5.34
N THR A 189 -22.48 -5.10 -4.05
CA THR A 189 -21.81 -4.26 -3.03
C THR A 189 -20.28 -4.32 -3.07
N ASP A 190 -19.71 -5.37 -3.64
CA ASP A 190 -18.24 -5.52 -3.82
C ASP A 190 -17.68 -4.71 -5.00
N LYS A 191 -18.54 -4.12 -5.85
CA LYS A 191 -18.03 -3.32 -6.98
C LYS A 191 -17.40 -2.03 -6.52
N ALA A 192 -16.26 -1.69 -7.13
CA ALA A 192 -15.64 -0.38 -6.92
C ALA A 192 -16.49 0.72 -7.57
N TYR A 193 -16.72 1.81 -6.83
CA TYR A 193 -17.41 3.01 -7.35
C TYR A 193 -16.43 4.06 -7.91
N ASN A 194 -15.13 3.91 -7.65
CA ASN A 194 -14.07 4.75 -8.18
C ASN A 194 -12.95 3.90 -8.79
N CYS A 195 -12.24 4.44 -9.77
CA CYS A 195 -11.06 3.80 -10.38
C CYS A 195 -10.25 4.84 -11.15
N ILE A 196 -9.01 4.51 -11.49
CA ILE A 196 -8.10 5.28 -12.32
C ILE A 196 -8.38 5.00 -13.80
N GLY A 197 -8.38 6.01 -14.66
CA GLY A 197 -8.66 5.89 -16.09
C GLY A 197 -10.11 6.22 -16.44
N ARG A 198 -10.76 7.12 -15.67
CA ARG A 198 -12.13 7.57 -15.92
C ARG A 198 -12.24 9.09 -15.91
N ASP A 199 -13.15 9.62 -16.73
CA ASP A 199 -13.47 11.05 -16.77
C ASP A 199 -14.21 11.50 -15.49
N ASP A 200 -15.03 10.62 -14.91
CA ASP A 200 -15.76 10.83 -13.65
C ASP A 200 -14.99 10.39 -12.41
N TYR A 201 -13.64 10.33 -12.50
CA TYR A 201 -12.78 10.00 -11.39
C TYR A 201 -13.00 10.92 -10.19
N VAL A 202 -13.13 10.33 -9.01
CA VAL A 202 -13.20 11.06 -7.75
C VAL A 202 -11.90 10.88 -6.95
N LYS A 203 -11.68 11.75 -5.96
CA LYS A 203 -10.48 11.69 -5.11
C LYS A 203 -10.29 10.30 -4.48
N PRO A 204 -9.03 9.88 -4.26
CA PRO A 204 -8.75 8.61 -3.61
C PRO A 204 -9.23 8.60 -2.16
N LEU A 205 -9.49 7.42 -1.63
CA LEU A 205 -9.60 7.23 -0.19
C LEU A 205 -8.20 7.29 0.42
N VAL A 206 -7.95 8.23 1.30
CA VAL A 206 -6.67 8.42 1.98
C VAL A 206 -6.84 8.19 3.47
N SER A 207 -5.84 7.58 4.12
CA SER A 207 -5.81 7.44 5.59
C SER A 207 -5.88 8.80 6.26
N LYS A 208 -6.86 8.99 7.17
CA LYS A 208 -7.04 10.26 7.89
C LYS A 208 -5.83 10.60 8.76
N GLU A 209 -5.23 9.59 9.34
CA GLU A 209 -4.07 9.69 10.22
C GLU A 209 -3.02 8.64 9.86
N GLU A 210 -1.78 8.89 10.28
CA GLU A 210 -0.71 7.91 10.17
C GLU A 210 -0.91 6.78 11.18
N ILE A 211 -0.90 5.54 10.70
CA ILE A 211 -1.06 4.35 11.54
C ILE A 211 0.30 3.97 12.12
N LYS A 212 0.41 3.95 13.45
CA LYS A 212 1.62 3.51 14.14
C LYS A 212 1.75 1.98 14.10
N LEU A 213 2.79 1.52 13.42
CA LEU A 213 3.15 0.11 13.34
C LEU A 213 3.98 -0.31 14.55
N LYS A 214 3.91 -1.59 14.87
CA LYS A 214 4.69 -2.24 15.93
C LYS A 214 5.70 -3.20 15.32
N LYS A 215 6.77 -3.46 16.03
CA LYS A 215 7.74 -4.50 15.65
C LYS A 215 7.01 -5.84 15.45
N LYS A 216 7.32 -6.52 14.35
CA LYS A 216 6.71 -7.77 13.90
C LYS A 216 5.29 -7.63 13.30
N ASP A 217 4.80 -6.42 13.06
CA ASP A 217 3.63 -6.25 12.19
C ASP A 217 3.99 -6.62 10.75
N ILE A 218 3.03 -7.17 10.03
CA ILE A 218 3.13 -7.38 8.58
C ILE A 218 1.97 -6.63 7.93
N ILE A 219 2.29 -5.71 7.03
CA ILE A 219 1.28 -5.07 6.18
C ILE A 219 0.98 -6.01 5.02
N VAL A 220 -0.29 -6.22 4.74
CA VAL A 220 -0.76 -7.08 3.65
C VAL A 220 -1.65 -6.25 2.74
N MET A 221 -1.26 -6.09 1.47
CA MET A 221 -2.08 -5.44 0.45
C MET A 221 -2.41 -6.42 -0.65
N THR A 222 -3.70 -6.55 -0.99
CA THR A 222 -4.21 -7.57 -1.93
C THR A 222 -5.14 -6.97 -2.97
N THR A 223 -5.09 -7.52 -4.18
CA THR A 223 -6.11 -7.26 -5.22
C THR A 223 -7.39 -8.03 -4.94
N ALA A 224 -8.50 -7.57 -5.53
CA ALA A 224 -9.80 -8.24 -5.44
C ALA A 224 -9.75 -9.71 -5.94
N GLY A 225 -8.96 -9.99 -6.98
CA GLY A 225 -8.78 -11.35 -7.50
C GLY A 225 -8.20 -12.31 -6.46
N LEU A 226 -7.23 -11.87 -5.66
CA LEU A 226 -6.71 -12.67 -4.56
C LEU A 226 -7.76 -12.80 -3.44
N GLN A 227 -8.35 -11.69 -3.03
CA GLN A 227 -9.26 -11.63 -1.89
C GLN A 227 -10.48 -12.55 -2.03
N LYS A 228 -11.02 -12.69 -3.24
CA LYS A 228 -12.16 -13.58 -3.52
C LYS A 228 -11.82 -15.07 -3.38
N ASN A 229 -10.54 -15.42 -3.40
CA ASN A 229 -10.09 -16.81 -3.46
C ASN A 229 -9.35 -17.30 -2.20
N ILE A 230 -9.20 -16.44 -1.19
CA ILE A 230 -8.58 -16.80 0.08
C ILE A 230 -9.35 -16.18 1.25
N SER A 231 -9.62 -16.96 2.27
CA SER A 231 -10.28 -16.48 3.49
C SER A 231 -9.28 -15.76 4.40
N VAL A 232 -9.79 -14.89 5.29
CA VAL A 232 -8.98 -14.23 6.32
C VAL A 232 -8.27 -15.27 7.18
N ARG A 233 -8.94 -16.35 7.55
CA ARG A 233 -8.36 -17.42 8.37
C ARG A 233 -7.20 -18.13 7.68
N GLU A 234 -7.33 -18.46 6.40
CA GLU A 234 -6.22 -19.06 5.63
C GLU A 234 -5.00 -18.12 5.54
N LEU A 235 -5.25 -16.81 5.37
CA LEU A 235 -4.16 -15.81 5.41
C LEU A 235 -3.49 -15.77 6.78
N GLU A 236 -4.25 -15.80 7.87
CA GLU A 236 -3.72 -15.83 9.23
C GLU A 236 -2.88 -17.08 9.49
N ASP A 237 -3.38 -18.26 9.11
CA ASP A 237 -2.68 -19.55 9.28
C ASP A 237 -1.32 -19.57 8.56
N ILE A 238 -1.23 -18.93 7.40
CA ILE A 238 0.04 -18.81 6.66
C ILE A 238 0.96 -17.76 7.32
N LEU A 239 0.44 -16.57 7.66
CA LEU A 239 1.22 -15.49 8.24
C LEU A 239 1.77 -15.81 9.64
N VAL A 240 1.10 -16.67 10.39
CA VAL A 240 1.57 -17.14 11.72
C VAL A 240 2.88 -17.91 11.63
N LYS A 241 3.19 -18.59 10.52
CA LYS A 241 4.43 -19.34 10.31
C LYS A 241 5.69 -18.47 10.30
N ARG A 242 5.52 -17.15 10.09
CA ARG A 242 6.59 -16.13 10.15
C ARG A 242 7.82 -16.42 9.27
N HIS A 243 7.59 -16.91 8.08
CA HIS A 243 8.61 -16.95 7.03
C HIS A 243 8.94 -15.53 6.55
N ARG A 244 9.99 -15.38 5.76
CA ARG A 244 10.25 -14.12 5.05
C ARG A 244 9.06 -13.74 4.19
N CYS A 245 8.76 -12.46 4.08
CA CYS A 245 7.60 -11.98 3.32
C CYS A 245 7.55 -12.53 1.89
N ARG A 246 8.71 -12.74 1.26
CA ARG A 246 8.78 -13.33 -0.10
C ARG A 246 8.30 -14.78 -0.12
N GLU A 247 8.68 -15.58 0.85
CA GLU A 247 8.29 -17.00 0.97
C GLU A 247 6.80 -17.10 1.32
N THR A 248 6.37 -16.28 2.28
CA THR A 248 4.96 -16.16 2.68
C THR A 248 4.06 -15.74 1.52
N ALA A 249 4.49 -14.78 0.70
CA ALA A 249 3.75 -14.35 -0.49
C ALA A 249 3.60 -15.50 -1.50
N ARG A 250 4.65 -16.30 -1.69
CA ARG A 250 4.60 -17.50 -2.56
C ARG A 250 3.62 -18.52 -2.03
N GLU A 251 3.68 -18.84 -0.73
CA GLU A 251 2.77 -19.80 -0.10
C GLU A 251 1.30 -19.37 -0.22
N ILE A 252 0.99 -18.08 -0.05
CA ILE A 252 -0.35 -17.54 -0.22
C ILE A 252 -0.84 -17.77 -1.66
N ILE A 253 -0.06 -17.40 -2.67
CA ILE A 253 -0.45 -17.58 -4.07
C ILE A 253 -0.62 -19.07 -4.42
N GLU A 254 0.29 -19.93 -3.99
CA GLU A 254 0.20 -21.36 -4.21
C GLU A 254 -1.04 -21.99 -3.55
N THR A 255 -1.40 -21.51 -2.34
CA THR A 255 -2.60 -21.97 -1.64
C THR A 255 -3.87 -21.62 -2.45
N VAL A 256 -3.94 -20.44 -3.03
CA VAL A 256 -5.06 -20.05 -3.89
C VAL A 256 -5.10 -20.91 -5.17
N LYS A 257 -3.96 -21.14 -5.80
CA LYS A 257 -3.87 -21.92 -7.05
C LYS A 257 -4.29 -23.39 -6.86
N ARG A 258 -4.00 -23.98 -5.70
CA ARG A 258 -4.41 -25.36 -5.39
C ARG A 258 -5.92 -25.56 -5.31
N LYS A 259 -6.72 -24.50 -5.15
CA LYS A 259 -8.18 -24.56 -5.15
C LYS A 259 -8.78 -24.79 -6.53
N ASP A 260 -7.97 -24.73 -7.58
CA ASP A 260 -8.29 -24.98 -8.99
C ASP A 260 -9.61 -24.33 -9.47
N ASN A 261 -9.78 -23.07 -9.14
CA ASN A 261 -10.93 -22.29 -9.57
C ASN A 261 -10.77 -21.94 -11.06
N GLU A 262 -11.65 -22.45 -11.92
CA GLU A 262 -11.65 -22.17 -13.37
C GLU A 262 -11.79 -20.69 -13.71
N GLY A 263 -12.50 -19.92 -12.86
CA GLY A 263 -12.69 -18.49 -13.00
C GLY A 263 -11.60 -17.63 -12.36
N LEU A 264 -10.45 -18.22 -11.96
CA LEU A 264 -9.40 -17.52 -11.21
C LEU A 264 -8.89 -16.30 -11.99
N ASP A 265 -9.08 -15.12 -11.39
CA ASP A 265 -8.60 -13.85 -11.91
C ASP A 265 -7.12 -13.63 -11.61
N ASN A 266 -6.53 -12.57 -12.16
CA ASN A 266 -5.16 -12.18 -11.82
C ASN A 266 -5.02 -11.95 -10.32
N LEU A 267 -3.98 -12.53 -9.72
CA LEU A 267 -3.67 -12.39 -8.30
C LEU A 267 -2.57 -11.36 -8.11
N GLY A 268 -2.70 -10.54 -7.09
CA GLY A 268 -1.69 -9.55 -6.72
C GLY A 268 -1.60 -9.40 -5.20
N LEU A 269 -0.38 -9.42 -4.69
CA LEU A 269 -0.09 -9.39 -3.27
C LEU A 269 1.21 -8.61 -2.99
N ILE A 270 1.18 -7.77 -1.96
CA ILE A 270 2.36 -7.17 -1.34
C ILE A 270 2.32 -7.44 0.16
N LEU A 271 3.42 -7.94 0.71
CA LEU A 271 3.69 -8.09 2.14
C LEU A 271 4.87 -7.21 2.54
N ILE A 272 4.75 -6.50 3.65
CA ILE A 272 5.84 -5.67 4.20
C ILE A 272 5.95 -5.96 5.69
N GLY A 273 7.04 -6.60 6.10
CA GLY A 273 7.40 -6.86 7.50
C GLY A 273 8.16 -5.68 8.13
N ILE A 274 7.83 -5.37 9.40
CA ILE A 274 8.38 -4.27 10.20
C ILE A 274 9.35 -4.81 11.26
#